data_7b924b925437543702b2b20b7587b856
#
_entry.id   7b924b925437543702b2b20b7587b856
#
_cell.length_a   1.000
_cell.length_b   1.000
_cell.length_c   1.000
_cell.angle_alpha   90.00
_cell.angle_beta   90.00
_cell.angle_gamma   90.00
#
_symmetry.space_group_name_H-M   'P 1'
#
loop_
_entity.id
_entity.type
_entity.pdbx_description
1 polymer ?
#
loop_
_entity_poly.entity_id
_entity_poly.type
_entity_poly.pdbx_seq_one_letter_code
_entity_poly.pdbx_strand_id
1 'polypeptide(L)'
;MNIKKALTTLCFSISLIFVASIASSQTTANLNLSSSVFQEGKPIPAKYTCDSSNVSPPLTWSGFPKNTKSFAIIMDDPDAPMGTWVHWVIYNIPATVNTLREKYSIEDIKATDGLNGWSQEGYRGPCPPNGIHRYEFKLYALDTNLERTDGMTKTKLLEVMKGHVLSQTVFMGTFSR
;
A
#
# COMPACT_ATOMS: atom_id res chain seq x y z
N MET A 1 84.34 -22.54 29.57
CA MET A 1 83.02 -22.60 30.21
C MET A 1 81.98 -21.99 29.23
N ASN A 2 81.40 -22.84 28.37
CA ASN A 2 80.58 -22.42 27.22
C ASN A 2 79.13 -22.53 27.59
N ILE A 3 78.47 -21.38 27.64
CA ILE A 3 77.01 -21.29 27.86
C ILE A 3 76.33 -21.19 26.49
N LYS A 4 75.67 -22.29 26.07
CA LYS A 4 74.83 -22.31 24.87
C LYS A 4 73.48 -21.66 25.20
N LYS A 5 73.16 -20.55 24.53
CA LYS A 5 71.82 -19.93 24.58
C LYS A 5 70.87 -20.69 23.61
N ALA A 6 69.82 -21.31 24.15
CA ALA A 6 68.72 -21.86 23.36
C ALA A 6 67.76 -20.78 22.95
N LEU A 7 67.60 -20.61 21.66
CA LEU A 7 66.60 -19.67 21.07
C LEU A 7 65.31 -20.44 20.85
N THR A 8 64.24 -20.14 21.65
CA THR A 8 62.90 -20.75 21.50
C THR A 8 62.10 -19.91 20.54
N THR A 9 61.86 -20.42 19.34
CA THR A 9 61.02 -19.79 18.31
C THR A 9 59.59 -20.09 18.62
N LEU A 10 58.81 -19.06 19.01
CA LEU A 10 57.37 -19.13 19.25
C LEU A 10 56.62 -18.90 17.93
N CYS A 11 56.07 -19.97 17.32
CA CYS A 11 55.22 -19.88 16.15
C CYS A 11 53.82 -19.43 16.57
N PHE A 12 53.45 -18.19 16.25
CA PHE A 12 52.08 -17.70 16.38
C PHE A 12 51.28 -18.12 15.15
N SER A 13 50.40 -19.10 15.30
CA SER A 13 49.45 -19.49 14.26
C SER A 13 48.27 -18.52 14.27
N ILE A 14 48.18 -17.62 13.28
CA ILE A 14 47.04 -16.73 13.05
C ILE A 14 45.97 -17.56 12.35
N SER A 15 44.94 -17.99 13.09
CA SER A 15 43.73 -18.58 12.50
C SER A 15 42.88 -17.48 11.89
N LEU A 16 42.82 -17.41 10.57
CA LEU A 16 41.92 -16.51 9.82
C LEU A 16 40.50 -17.06 9.88
N ILE A 17 39.63 -16.43 10.71
CA ILE A 17 38.22 -16.77 10.78
C ILE A 17 37.54 -16.09 9.58
N PHE A 18 37.14 -16.87 8.58
CA PHE A 18 36.36 -16.43 7.44
C PHE A 18 34.90 -16.29 7.89
N VAL A 19 34.46 -15.06 8.19
CA VAL A 19 33.04 -14.78 8.43
C VAL A 19 32.36 -14.70 7.06
N ALA A 20 31.68 -15.78 6.69
CA ALA A 20 30.83 -15.77 5.51
C ALA A 20 29.60 -14.87 5.77
N SER A 21 29.59 -13.70 5.20
CA SER A 21 28.39 -12.82 5.17
C SER A 21 27.31 -13.51 4.32
N ILE A 22 26.27 -14.05 4.98
CA ILE A 22 25.07 -14.53 4.31
C ILE A 22 24.32 -13.27 3.84
N ALA A 23 24.49 -12.90 2.58
CA ALA A 23 23.67 -11.89 1.93
C ALA A 23 22.24 -12.47 1.86
N SER A 24 21.37 -12.02 2.77
CA SER A 24 19.95 -12.28 2.68
C SER A 24 19.42 -11.60 1.42
N SER A 25 19.10 -12.39 0.39
CA SER A 25 18.37 -11.90 -0.78
C SER A 25 17.00 -11.42 -0.32
N GLN A 26 16.86 -10.13 -0.09
CA GLN A 26 15.54 -9.50 0.06
C GLN A 26 14.85 -9.59 -1.30
N THR A 27 13.99 -10.57 -1.47
CA THR A 27 13.01 -10.58 -2.54
C THR A 27 12.17 -9.31 -2.37
N THR A 28 12.36 -8.33 -3.24
CA THR A 28 11.54 -7.12 -3.27
C THR A 28 10.11 -7.59 -3.52
N ALA A 29 9.27 -7.48 -2.49
CA ALA A 29 7.86 -7.81 -2.60
C ALA A 29 7.26 -6.86 -3.64
N ASN A 30 6.77 -7.40 -4.74
CA ASN A 30 6.17 -6.62 -5.83
C ASN A 30 4.66 -6.54 -5.56
N LEU A 31 4.27 -5.55 -4.75
CA LEU A 31 2.86 -5.30 -4.44
C LEU A 31 2.11 -4.96 -5.72
N ASN A 32 1.08 -5.73 -6.02
CA ASN A 32 0.21 -5.56 -7.18
C ASN A 32 -1.24 -5.37 -6.75
N LEU A 33 -1.96 -4.46 -7.41
CA LEU A 33 -3.38 -4.20 -7.22
C LEU A 33 -4.09 -4.35 -8.57
N SER A 34 -5.28 -4.94 -8.55
CA SER A 34 -6.08 -5.18 -9.76
C SER A 34 -7.58 -5.18 -9.43
N SER A 35 -8.39 -5.12 -10.48
CA SER A 35 -9.83 -5.33 -10.41
C SER A 35 -10.26 -6.41 -11.40
N SER A 36 -11.30 -7.17 -11.07
CA SER A 36 -11.89 -8.16 -11.98
C SER A 36 -12.85 -7.54 -13.00
N VAL A 37 -13.15 -6.24 -12.87
CA VAL A 37 -14.22 -5.57 -13.66
C VAL A 37 -13.69 -4.51 -14.62
N PHE A 38 -12.42 -4.10 -14.49
CA PHE A 38 -11.71 -3.27 -15.48
C PHE A 38 -10.20 -3.53 -15.38
N GLN A 39 -9.48 -3.23 -16.45
CA GLN A 39 -8.03 -3.37 -16.54
C GLN A 39 -7.33 -2.02 -16.30
N GLU A 40 -6.03 -2.06 -16.00
CA GLU A 40 -5.18 -0.87 -15.88
C GLU A 40 -5.34 0.04 -17.10
N GLY A 41 -5.60 1.33 -16.84
CA GLY A 41 -5.79 2.36 -17.86
C GLY A 41 -7.09 2.28 -18.65
N LYS A 42 -8.00 1.34 -18.33
CA LYS A 42 -9.26 1.15 -19.05
C LYS A 42 -10.43 1.82 -18.34
N PRO A 43 -11.55 2.04 -19.06
CA PRO A 43 -12.74 2.66 -18.46
C PRO A 43 -13.28 1.87 -17.27
N ILE A 44 -13.59 2.59 -16.20
CA ILE A 44 -14.32 2.08 -15.03
C ILE A 44 -15.79 1.94 -15.44
N PRO A 45 -16.44 0.77 -15.29
CA PRO A 45 -17.84 0.58 -15.66
C PRO A 45 -18.76 1.52 -14.90
N ALA A 46 -19.80 2.02 -15.55
CA ALA A 46 -20.77 3.00 -15.03
C ALA A 46 -21.35 2.61 -13.65
N LYS A 47 -21.48 1.31 -13.37
CA LYS A 47 -21.95 0.78 -12.08
C LYS A 47 -21.17 1.34 -10.88
N TYR A 48 -19.88 1.60 -11.06
CA TYR A 48 -18.96 2.06 -10.00
C TYR A 48 -18.78 3.58 -10.01
N THR A 49 -19.62 4.32 -10.72
CA THR A 49 -19.55 5.76 -10.91
C THR A 49 -20.85 6.45 -10.48
N CYS A 50 -20.85 7.78 -10.45
CA CYS A 50 -22.04 8.56 -10.11
C CYS A 50 -23.19 8.42 -11.14
N ASP A 51 -22.92 7.83 -12.31
CA ASP A 51 -23.94 7.64 -13.35
C ASP A 51 -24.80 6.39 -13.12
N SER A 52 -24.52 5.59 -12.07
CA SER A 52 -25.31 4.39 -11.74
C SER A 52 -25.31 4.10 -10.24
N SER A 53 -25.01 2.86 -9.85
CA SER A 53 -25.12 2.38 -8.45
C SER A 53 -24.13 3.04 -7.48
N ASN A 54 -23.07 3.62 -7.99
CA ASN A 54 -22.05 4.33 -7.20
C ASN A 54 -21.48 3.49 -6.04
N VAL A 55 -21.21 2.22 -6.30
CA VAL A 55 -20.64 1.28 -5.34
C VAL A 55 -19.16 1.05 -5.62
N SER A 56 -18.37 0.68 -4.61
CA SER A 56 -16.96 0.38 -4.80
C SER A 56 -16.76 -0.84 -5.71
N PRO A 57 -15.79 -0.81 -6.64
CA PRO A 57 -15.44 -1.97 -7.45
C PRO A 57 -14.77 -3.05 -6.60
N PRO A 58 -14.80 -4.33 -7.04
CA PRO A 58 -13.99 -5.36 -6.44
C PRO A 58 -12.52 -5.09 -6.72
N LEU A 59 -11.68 -5.24 -5.69
CA LEU A 59 -10.22 -5.05 -5.75
C LEU A 59 -9.52 -6.27 -5.17
N THR A 60 -8.41 -6.68 -5.77
CA THR A 60 -7.57 -7.79 -5.30
C THR A 60 -6.11 -7.39 -5.36
N TRP A 61 -5.33 -7.77 -4.34
CA TRP A 61 -3.89 -7.48 -4.29
C TRP A 61 -3.08 -8.68 -3.82
N SER A 62 -1.81 -8.67 -4.21
CA SER A 62 -0.86 -9.73 -3.91
C SER A 62 0.57 -9.18 -3.86
N GLY A 63 1.53 -10.03 -3.47
CA GLY A 63 2.95 -9.67 -3.49
C GLY A 63 3.35 -8.66 -2.40
N PHE A 64 2.60 -8.53 -1.31
CA PHE A 64 2.95 -7.67 -0.19
C PHE A 64 4.00 -8.29 0.73
N PRO A 65 4.79 -7.47 1.46
CA PRO A 65 5.79 -7.94 2.41
C PRO A 65 5.19 -8.81 3.53
N LYS A 66 5.93 -9.84 3.98
CA LYS A 66 5.46 -10.79 5.01
C LYS A 66 5.18 -10.14 6.37
N ASN A 67 5.83 -9.02 6.68
CA ASN A 67 5.64 -8.25 7.91
C ASN A 67 4.51 -7.21 7.82
N THR A 68 3.70 -7.23 6.75
CA THR A 68 2.49 -6.40 6.64
C THR A 68 1.51 -6.73 7.76
N LYS A 69 1.01 -5.71 8.44
CA LYS A 69 -0.02 -5.83 9.49
C LYS A 69 -1.37 -5.29 9.04
N SER A 70 -1.36 -4.25 8.20
CA SER A 70 -2.58 -3.69 7.63
C SER A 70 -2.35 -3.10 6.25
N PHE A 71 -3.46 -2.78 5.57
CA PHE A 71 -3.43 -2.02 4.32
C PHE A 71 -4.27 -0.75 4.44
N ALA A 72 -3.94 0.22 3.58
CA ALA A 72 -4.77 1.39 3.33
C ALA A 72 -4.95 1.57 1.81
N ILE A 73 -6.13 2.07 1.41
CA ILE A 73 -6.41 2.45 0.02
C ILE A 73 -6.86 3.90 0.00
N ILE A 74 -6.31 4.67 -0.93
CA ILE A 74 -6.75 6.02 -1.26
C ILE A 74 -7.09 6.04 -2.74
N MET A 75 -8.30 6.50 -3.10
CA MET A 75 -8.68 6.75 -4.48
C MET A 75 -8.72 8.24 -4.76
N ASP A 76 -7.95 8.67 -5.74
CA ASP A 76 -7.82 10.07 -6.16
C ASP A 76 -8.25 10.26 -7.61
N ASP A 77 -8.80 11.45 -7.91
CA ASP A 77 -8.91 12.03 -9.25
C ASP A 77 -7.87 13.15 -9.39
N PRO A 78 -6.71 12.90 -10.04
CA PRO A 78 -5.68 13.91 -10.22
C PRO A 78 -6.03 14.95 -11.30
N ASP A 79 -7.04 14.69 -12.12
CA ASP A 79 -7.43 15.54 -13.24
C ASP A 79 -8.60 16.48 -12.91
N ALA A 80 -9.05 16.47 -11.65
CA ALA A 80 -10.13 17.34 -11.21
C ALA A 80 -9.75 18.84 -11.34
N PRO A 81 -10.67 19.72 -11.77
CA PRO A 81 -10.37 21.11 -12.15
C PRO A 81 -9.72 21.97 -11.06
N MET A 82 -9.97 21.66 -9.80
CA MET A 82 -9.44 22.39 -8.64
C MET A 82 -8.25 21.70 -7.97
N GLY A 83 -7.58 20.79 -8.68
CA GLY A 83 -6.51 19.93 -8.15
C GLY A 83 -7.04 18.57 -7.70
N THR A 84 -6.14 17.71 -7.27
CA THR A 84 -6.48 16.31 -6.92
C THR A 84 -7.67 16.22 -5.98
N TRP A 85 -8.71 15.49 -6.41
CA TRP A 85 -9.91 15.27 -5.62
C TRP A 85 -9.92 13.86 -5.03
N VAL A 86 -10.26 13.74 -3.73
CA VAL A 86 -10.24 12.47 -3.01
C VAL A 86 -11.61 11.79 -3.11
N HIS A 87 -11.65 10.60 -3.66
CA HIS A 87 -12.86 9.80 -3.87
C HIS A 87 -13.12 8.78 -2.77
N TRP A 88 -12.03 8.23 -2.18
CA TRP A 88 -12.14 7.20 -1.15
C TRP A 88 -10.90 7.18 -0.26
N VAL A 89 -11.12 6.99 1.03
CA VAL A 89 -10.10 6.73 2.04
C VAL A 89 -10.56 5.56 2.87
N ILE A 90 -9.78 4.48 2.92
CA ILE A 90 -10.02 3.32 3.80
C ILE A 90 -8.69 2.85 4.36
N TYR A 91 -8.64 2.50 5.65
CA TYR A 91 -7.43 2.11 6.33
C TYR A 91 -7.69 1.02 7.37
N ASN A 92 -6.61 0.47 7.95
CA ASN A 92 -6.68 -0.67 8.87
C ASN A 92 -7.38 -1.89 8.26
N ILE A 93 -7.25 -2.10 6.93
CA ILE A 93 -7.67 -3.36 6.31
C ILE A 93 -6.68 -4.42 6.82
N PRO A 94 -7.15 -5.50 7.51
CA PRO A 94 -6.26 -6.50 8.09
C PRO A 94 -5.39 -7.20 7.05
N ALA A 95 -4.17 -7.59 7.41
CA ALA A 95 -3.25 -8.30 6.51
C ALA A 95 -3.77 -9.67 6.03
N THR A 96 -4.77 -10.22 6.69
CA THR A 96 -5.47 -11.44 6.28
C THR A 96 -6.47 -11.22 5.14
N VAL A 97 -6.78 -9.95 4.82
CA VAL A 97 -7.65 -9.54 3.72
C VAL A 97 -6.78 -9.12 2.56
N ASN A 98 -6.95 -9.73 1.41
CA ASN A 98 -6.27 -9.40 0.16
C ASN A 98 -7.24 -9.20 -1.00
N THR A 99 -8.53 -9.09 -0.69
CA THR A 99 -9.57 -8.77 -1.65
C THR A 99 -10.70 -7.98 -0.98
N LEU A 100 -11.18 -6.94 -1.64
CA LEU A 100 -12.44 -6.28 -1.33
C LEU A 100 -13.46 -6.73 -2.36
N ARG A 101 -14.62 -7.18 -1.88
CA ARG A 101 -15.75 -7.45 -2.76
C ARG A 101 -16.36 -6.15 -3.27
N GLU A 102 -17.07 -6.24 -4.36
CA GLU A 102 -17.97 -5.16 -4.79
C GLU A 102 -18.86 -4.74 -3.61
N LYS A 103 -19.04 -3.41 -3.43
CA LYS A 103 -19.86 -2.86 -2.34
C LYS A 103 -19.43 -3.45 -0.98
N TYR A 104 -18.10 -3.35 -0.69
CA TYR A 104 -17.54 -3.86 0.57
C TYR A 104 -18.32 -3.37 1.80
N SER A 105 -18.21 -4.11 2.90
CA SER A 105 -18.67 -3.68 4.23
C SER A 105 -17.46 -3.58 5.17
N ILE A 106 -17.33 -2.43 5.84
CA ILE A 106 -16.23 -2.21 6.81
C ILE A 106 -16.36 -3.13 8.03
N GLU A 107 -17.59 -3.48 8.40
CA GLU A 107 -17.87 -4.41 9.50
C GLU A 107 -17.34 -5.81 9.17
N ASP A 108 -17.60 -6.30 7.95
CA ASP A 108 -17.19 -7.63 7.50
C ASP A 108 -15.67 -7.77 7.43
N ILE A 109 -14.99 -6.72 6.96
CA ILE A 109 -13.53 -6.71 6.79
C ILE A 109 -12.79 -6.10 7.99
N LYS A 110 -13.50 -5.53 8.99
CA LYS A 110 -12.93 -4.87 10.18
C LYS A 110 -11.97 -3.71 9.83
N ALA A 111 -12.24 -3.01 8.76
CA ALA A 111 -11.50 -1.81 8.35
C ALA A 111 -12.13 -0.53 8.93
N THR A 112 -11.59 0.61 8.54
CA THR A 112 -12.11 1.93 8.91
C THR A 112 -12.15 2.81 7.67
N ASP A 113 -13.31 3.40 7.39
CA ASP A 113 -13.41 4.43 6.38
C ASP A 113 -12.90 5.78 6.93
N GLY A 114 -12.30 6.56 6.05
CA GLY A 114 -11.96 7.95 6.29
C GLY A 114 -12.79 8.88 5.41
N LEU A 115 -12.58 10.18 5.55
CA LEU A 115 -13.31 11.21 4.84
C LEU A 115 -12.77 11.40 3.42
N ASN A 116 -13.67 11.34 2.45
CA ASN A 116 -13.44 11.72 1.06
C ASN A 116 -13.52 13.26 0.86
N GLY A 117 -13.38 13.73 -0.36
CA GLY A 117 -13.40 15.16 -0.71
C GLY A 117 -14.75 15.85 -0.47
N TRP A 118 -15.82 15.09 -0.24
CA TRP A 118 -17.15 15.61 0.15
C TRP A 118 -17.39 15.58 1.66
N SER A 119 -16.34 15.35 2.45
CA SER A 119 -16.44 15.17 3.92
C SER A 119 -17.39 14.04 4.33
N GLN A 120 -17.45 12.99 3.52
CA GLN A 120 -18.23 11.78 3.74
C GLN A 120 -17.32 10.59 3.89
N GLU A 121 -17.68 9.64 4.72
CA GLU A 121 -16.99 8.37 4.83
C GLU A 121 -17.30 7.44 3.66
N GLY A 122 -16.33 6.60 3.29
CA GLY A 122 -16.49 5.57 2.30
C GLY A 122 -16.27 6.01 0.87
N TYR A 123 -16.60 5.08 -0.04
CA TYR A 123 -16.40 5.22 -1.47
C TYR A 123 -17.41 6.19 -2.11
N ARG A 124 -16.90 7.07 -2.97
CA ARG A 124 -17.68 7.84 -3.92
C ARG A 124 -17.02 7.78 -5.29
N GLY A 125 -17.74 7.25 -6.27
CA GLY A 125 -17.21 6.91 -7.58
C GLY A 125 -16.88 8.09 -8.47
N PRO A 126 -16.23 7.82 -9.61
CA PRO A 126 -15.95 8.77 -10.67
C PRO A 126 -17.17 9.63 -11.03
N CYS A 127 -16.95 10.95 -11.12
CA CYS A 127 -18.00 11.91 -11.48
C CYS A 127 -17.39 13.17 -12.10
N PRO A 128 -16.66 13.05 -13.24
CA PRO A 128 -16.01 14.21 -13.83
C PRO A 128 -17.07 15.19 -14.35
N PRO A 129 -16.83 16.50 -14.27
CA PRO A 129 -17.76 17.49 -14.80
C PRO A 129 -17.82 17.45 -16.33
N ASN A 130 -16.73 17.08 -16.99
CA ASN A 130 -16.59 16.88 -18.44
C ASN A 130 -15.25 16.17 -18.75
N GLY A 131 -15.16 15.60 -19.96
CA GLY A 131 -13.92 14.99 -20.46
C GLY A 131 -13.57 13.67 -19.80
N ILE A 132 -12.34 13.25 -19.98
CA ILE A 132 -11.82 11.97 -19.45
C ILE A 132 -10.92 12.29 -18.25
N HIS A 133 -11.24 11.72 -17.09
CA HIS A 133 -10.41 11.80 -15.90
C HIS A 133 -9.83 10.43 -15.54
N ARG A 134 -8.66 10.43 -14.91
CA ARG A 134 -8.01 9.26 -14.31
C ARG A 134 -8.46 9.12 -12.86
N TYR A 135 -8.56 7.87 -12.42
CA TYR A 135 -8.89 7.53 -11.04
C TYR A 135 -7.86 6.55 -10.52
N GLU A 136 -7.01 7.02 -9.62
CA GLU A 136 -5.85 6.30 -9.10
C GLU A 136 -6.21 5.62 -7.76
N PHE A 137 -6.24 4.30 -7.74
CA PHE A 137 -6.36 3.49 -6.53
C PHE A 137 -4.95 3.22 -6.00
N LYS A 138 -4.58 3.89 -4.92
CA LYS A 138 -3.27 3.79 -4.27
C LYS A 138 -3.37 2.84 -3.08
N LEU A 139 -2.72 1.69 -3.15
CA LEU A 139 -2.67 0.70 -2.09
C LEU A 139 -1.34 0.81 -1.35
N TYR A 140 -1.40 0.84 -0.03
CA TYR A 140 -0.27 0.87 0.89
C TYR A 140 -0.28 -0.36 1.79
N ALA A 141 0.84 -1.07 1.88
CA ALA A 141 1.07 -2.13 2.85
C ALA A 141 1.84 -1.55 4.04
N LEU A 142 1.31 -1.70 5.25
CA LEU A 142 1.84 -1.07 6.47
C LEU A 142 2.34 -2.12 7.46
N ASP A 143 3.40 -1.78 8.21
CA ASP A 143 3.94 -2.62 9.29
C ASP A 143 3.21 -2.44 10.64
N THR A 144 2.14 -1.66 10.65
CA THR A 144 1.36 -1.35 11.86
C THR A 144 -0.14 -1.32 11.58
N ASN A 145 -0.94 -1.34 12.64
CA ASN A 145 -2.31 -0.85 12.60
C ASN A 145 -2.28 0.60 13.09
N LEU A 146 -2.96 1.48 12.38
CA LEU A 146 -3.04 2.90 12.72
C LEU A 146 -4.10 3.12 13.82
N GLU A 147 -3.91 4.15 14.63
CA GLU A 147 -4.94 4.56 15.57
C GLU A 147 -6.20 5.02 14.82
N ARG A 148 -7.37 4.59 15.30
CA ARG A 148 -8.65 5.05 14.76
C ARG A 148 -8.90 6.47 15.23
N THR A 149 -9.04 7.37 14.27
CA THR A 149 -9.24 8.80 14.56
C THR A 149 -10.43 9.29 13.75
N ASP A 150 -11.37 9.96 14.42
CA ASP A 150 -12.51 10.59 13.76
C ASP A 150 -12.05 11.64 12.74
N GLY A 151 -12.72 11.68 11.61
CA GLY A 151 -12.39 12.62 10.54
C GLY A 151 -11.01 12.38 9.92
N MET A 152 -10.59 11.13 9.74
CA MET A 152 -9.37 10.75 9.04
C MET A 152 -9.47 11.16 7.56
N THR A 153 -8.80 12.23 7.19
CA THR A 153 -8.66 12.66 5.78
C THR A 153 -7.44 11.99 5.13
N LYS A 154 -7.36 12.03 3.78
CA LYS A 154 -6.15 11.61 3.05
C LYS A 154 -4.88 12.25 3.63
N THR A 155 -4.87 13.54 3.90
CA THR A 155 -3.69 14.25 4.42
C THR A 155 -3.27 13.72 5.78
N LYS A 156 -4.22 13.54 6.70
CA LYS A 156 -3.95 12.94 8.01
C LYS A 156 -3.46 11.50 7.89
N LEU A 157 -4.11 10.70 7.02
CA LEU A 157 -3.71 9.31 6.79
C LEU A 157 -2.27 9.22 6.28
N LEU A 158 -1.90 10.01 5.27
CA LEU A 158 -0.53 10.05 4.76
C LEU A 158 0.48 10.46 5.83
N GLU A 159 0.11 11.36 6.75
CA GLU A 159 0.99 11.77 7.85
C GLU A 159 1.24 10.64 8.84
N VAL A 160 0.18 9.95 9.31
CA VAL A 160 0.32 8.86 10.28
C VAL A 160 0.91 7.59 9.66
N MET A 161 0.90 7.44 8.33
CA MET A 161 1.57 6.35 7.63
C MET A 161 3.08 6.59 7.45
N LYS A 162 3.61 7.79 7.68
CA LYS A 162 5.06 8.07 7.53
C LYS A 162 5.89 7.14 8.41
N GLY A 163 6.89 6.49 7.78
CA GLY A 163 7.75 5.53 8.44
C GLY A 163 7.16 4.13 8.61
N HIS A 164 5.90 3.92 8.25
CA HIS A 164 5.19 2.65 8.37
C HIS A 164 4.87 1.97 7.04
N VAL A 165 5.13 2.64 5.90
CA VAL A 165 4.86 2.08 4.57
C VAL A 165 5.98 1.11 4.18
N LEU A 166 5.64 -0.16 4.06
CA LEU A 166 6.53 -1.23 3.60
C LEU A 166 6.60 -1.32 2.09
N SER A 167 5.47 -1.11 1.42
CA SER A 167 5.33 -1.14 -0.03
C SER A 167 4.08 -0.39 -0.45
N GLN A 168 4.07 0.12 -1.68
CA GLN A 168 2.92 0.77 -2.27
C GLN A 168 2.82 0.46 -3.75
N THR A 169 1.59 0.54 -4.29
CA THR A 169 1.31 0.40 -5.72
C THR A 169 0.13 1.29 -6.10
N VAL A 170 0.00 1.55 -7.39
CA VAL A 170 -1.12 2.30 -7.96
C VAL A 170 -1.75 1.46 -9.05
N PHE A 171 -3.07 1.41 -9.07
CA PHE A 171 -3.89 0.84 -10.12
C PHE A 171 -4.87 1.91 -10.58
N MET A 172 -4.95 2.16 -11.87
CA MET A 172 -5.66 3.30 -12.42
C MET A 172 -6.73 2.86 -13.42
N GLY A 173 -7.90 3.49 -13.36
CA GLY A 173 -8.92 3.44 -14.38
C GLY A 173 -9.27 4.83 -14.88
N THR A 174 -10.06 4.90 -15.95
CA THR A 174 -10.56 6.17 -16.50
C THR A 174 -12.09 6.22 -16.47
N PHE A 175 -12.64 7.41 -16.47
CA PHE A 175 -14.06 7.60 -16.70
C PHE A 175 -14.28 8.96 -17.38
N SER A 176 -15.30 9.03 -18.23
CA SER A 176 -15.66 10.25 -18.99
C SER A 176 -17.14 10.55 -18.90
N ARG A 177 -17.44 11.83 -18.91
CA ARG A 177 -18.79 12.37 -19.12
C ARG A 177 -18.75 13.44 -20.19
#